data_25e4077ddb41a315b9969bd2e16480ca
#
_entry.id   25e4077ddb41a315b9969bd2e16480ca
#
_cell.length_a   1.000
_cell.length_b   1.000
_cell.length_c   1.000
_cell.angle_alpha   90.00
_cell.angle_beta   90.00
_cell.angle_gamma   90.00
#
_symmetry.space_group_name_H-M   'P 1'
#
loop_
_entity.id
_entity.type
_entity.pdbx_description
1 polymer ?
#
loop_
_entity_poly.entity_id
_entity_poly.type
_entity_poly.pdbx_seq_one_letter_code
_entity_poly.pdbx_strand_id
1 'polypeptide(L)'
;MINMFMDWNNIKAAAVKINVDDSKLTQELEAIPKELWDSGEDLTSNTSWNTIWIRTNSIAEFTDFKLAKGIDHSEWEWREDLTIPYIKSLVESLPIRTIGMIRAFILTGPLPIHTDSNESTPKALDYNLALTIASKLEVPMTMTDGTKVKEKTIFFNDSIPHGFPDAVGTQMSIRVFGDFEYDKFEVDTVYE
;
A
#
# COMPACT_ATOMS: atom_id res chain seq x y z
N MET A 1 -1.47 23.72 9.29
CA MET A 1 -1.93 24.11 7.94
C MET A 1 -0.73 24.15 7.01
N ILE A 2 -0.20 22.94 6.63
CA ILE A 2 1.03 22.77 5.79
C ILE A 2 0.66 22.49 4.32
N ASN A 3 -0.64 22.22 4.03
CA ASN A 3 -1.06 21.61 2.76
C ASN A 3 -1.09 22.50 1.50
N MET A 4 -0.83 23.80 1.57
CA MET A 4 -1.15 24.64 0.42
C MET A 4 -0.07 24.71 -0.66
N PHE A 5 1.13 24.10 -0.46
CA PHE A 5 2.26 24.13 -1.41
C PHE A 5 3.13 22.87 -1.41
N MET A 6 2.63 21.71 -0.94
CA MET A 6 3.44 20.51 -0.95
C MET A 6 3.52 19.94 -2.36
N ASP A 7 4.72 19.79 -2.87
CA ASP A 7 4.98 19.13 -4.14
C ASP A 7 5.00 17.60 -3.93
N TRP A 8 3.83 17.00 -4.04
CA TRP A 8 3.64 15.55 -3.89
C TRP A 8 4.50 14.71 -4.83
N ASN A 9 5.01 15.28 -5.93
CA ASN A 9 5.87 14.57 -6.87
C ASN A 9 7.31 14.39 -6.37
N ASN A 10 7.73 15.20 -5.40
CA ASN A 10 9.11 15.24 -4.93
C ASN A 10 9.31 14.77 -3.49
N ILE A 11 8.27 14.23 -2.86
CA ILE A 11 8.39 13.65 -1.51
C ILE A 11 8.77 12.18 -1.57
N LYS A 12 9.48 11.69 -0.54
CA LYS A 12 9.71 10.25 -0.31
C LYS A 12 8.47 9.61 0.30
N ALA A 13 7.95 10.24 1.35
CA ALA A 13 6.72 9.84 2.01
C ALA A 13 6.04 11.01 2.73
N ALA A 14 4.75 10.88 3.00
CA ALA A 14 4.00 11.78 3.86
C ALA A 14 3.06 10.98 4.75
N ALA A 15 3.18 11.16 6.06
CA ALA A 15 2.21 10.62 7.01
C ALA A 15 0.93 11.44 6.96
N VAL A 16 -0.22 10.76 6.90
CA VAL A 16 -1.53 11.39 6.83
C VAL A 16 -2.44 10.87 7.93
N LYS A 17 -3.31 11.73 8.44
CA LYS A 17 -4.27 11.35 9.47
C LYS A 17 -5.48 10.70 8.84
N ILE A 18 -5.63 9.42 9.09
CA ILE A 18 -6.81 8.61 8.73
C ILE A 18 -7.26 7.89 10.00
N ASN A 19 -8.54 7.96 10.30
CA ASN A 19 -9.10 7.23 11.43
C ASN A 19 -9.29 5.76 11.07
N VAL A 20 -8.36 4.91 11.47
CA VAL A 20 -8.34 3.47 11.19
C VAL A 20 -8.63 2.69 12.47
N ASP A 21 -9.59 1.78 12.40
CA ASP A 21 -9.78 0.73 13.41
C ASP A 21 -8.86 -0.45 13.07
N ASP A 22 -7.67 -0.46 13.67
CA ASP A 22 -6.65 -1.47 13.43
C ASP A 22 -7.17 -2.90 13.69
N SER A 23 -8.06 -3.05 14.68
CA SER A 23 -8.61 -4.36 15.02
C SER A 23 -9.53 -4.89 13.93
N LYS A 24 -10.40 -4.04 13.37
CA LYS A 24 -11.29 -4.43 12.27
C LYS A 24 -10.52 -4.70 10.99
N LEU A 25 -9.53 -3.85 10.67
CA LEU A 25 -8.70 -4.06 9.49
C LEU A 25 -7.94 -5.39 9.60
N THR A 26 -7.31 -5.67 10.75
CA THR A 26 -6.63 -6.93 11.00
C THR A 26 -7.60 -8.12 10.89
N GLN A 27 -8.76 -8.04 11.54
CA GLN A 27 -9.76 -9.11 11.54
C GLN A 27 -10.24 -9.45 10.13
N GLU A 28 -10.52 -8.44 9.29
CA GLU A 28 -10.94 -8.70 7.92
C GLU A 28 -9.83 -9.31 7.07
N LEU A 29 -8.58 -8.85 7.21
CA LEU A 29 -7.44 -9.44 6.50
C LEU A 29 -7.19 -10.90 6.92
N GLU A 30 -7.27 -11.20 8.21
CA GLU A 30 -7.09 -12.56 8.74
C GLU A 30 -8.25 -13.51 8.39
N ALA A 31 -9.46 -12.96 8.15
CA ALA A 31 -10.62 -13.73 7.76
C ALA A 31 -10.66 -14.14 6.28
N ILE A 32 -9.80 -13.54 5.43
CA ILE A 32 -9.70 -13.94 4.02
C ILE A 32 -9.17 -15.37 3.93
N PRO A 33 -9.86 -16.28 3.20
CA PRO A 33 -9.42 -17.65 3.01
C PRO A 33 -7.99 -17.76 2.51
N LYS A 34 -7.19 -18.64 3.10
CA LYS A 34 -5.76 -18.77 2.79
C LYS A 34 -5.48 -19.12 1.34
N GLU A 35 -6.37 -19.88 0.72
CA GLU A 35 -6.29 -20.29 -0.69
C GLU A 35 -6.46 -19.15 -1.69
N LEU A 36 -6.97 -17.99 -1.24
CA LEU A 36 -7.11 -16.80 -2.07
C LEU A 36 -5.86 -15.90 -2.07
N TRP A 37 -4.90 -16.18 -1.18
CA TRP A 37 -3.67 -15.42 -1.09
C TRP A 37 -2.60 -15.99 -2.02
N ASP A 38 -1.92 -15.12 -2.75
CA ASP A 38 -0.66 -15.42 -3.40
C ASP A 38 0.44 -15.43 -2.33
N SER A 39 1.02 -16.59 -2.11
CA SER A 39 2.05 -16.78 -1.09
C SER A 39 3.42 -17.02 -1.70
N GLY A 40 4.45 -16.48 -1.06
CA GLY A 40 5.83 -16.73 -1.44
C GLY A 40 6.76 -16.67 -0.23
N GLU A 41 7.94 -17.24 -0.41
CA GLU A 41 8.99 -17.25 0.60
C GLU A 41 10.33 -16.91 -0.03
N ASP A 42 11.14 -16.12 0.66
CA ASP A 42 12.56 -15.95 0.38
C ASP A 42 13.37 -16.60 1.51
N LEU A 43 13.89 -17.76 1.24
CA LEU A 43 14.66 -18.53 2.20
C LEU A 43 15.99 -17.86 2.58
N THR A 44 16.51 -16.97 1.74
CA THR A 44 17.77 -16.27 2.00
C THR A 44 17.60 -15.16 3.02
N SER A 45 16.47 -14.48 3.01
CA SER A 45 16.11 -13.42 3.96
C SER A 45 15.21 -13.90 5.09
N ASN A 46 14.76 -15.16 5.07
CA ASN A 46 13.76 -15.70 6.00
C ASN A 46 12.46 -14.86 6.02
N THR A 47 12.05 -14.41 4.84
CA THR A 47 10.84 -13.61 4.63
C THR A 47 9.76 -14.48 4.02
N SER A 48 8.55 -14.39 4.54
CA SER A 48 7.35 -14.91 3.87
C SER A 48 6.39 -13.76 3.60
N TRP A 49 5.71 -13.84 2.47
CA TRP A 49 4.68 -12.86 2.11
C TRP A 49 3.43 -13.54 1.61
N ASN A 50 2.31 -12.94 1.95
CA ASN A 50 1.02 -13.23 1.38
C ASN A 50 0.45 -11.94 0.82
N THR A 51 0.01 -11.97 -0.41
CA THR A 51 -0.60 -10.82 -1.06
C THR A 51 -1.90 -11.21 -1.72
N ILE A 52 -2.86 -10.29 -1.76
CA ILE A 52 -4.13 -10.50 -2.43
C ILE A 52 -4.64 -9.21 -3.05
N TRP A 53 -5.20 -9.32 -4.24
CA TRP A 53 -5.96 -8.23 -4.84
C TRP A 53 -7.30 -8.06 -4.13
N ILE A 54 -7.53 -6.89 -3.55
CA ILE A 54 -8.80 -6.49 -2.93
C ILE A 54 -9.76 -5.93 -3.98
N ARG A 55 -9.20 -5.20 -4.96
CA ARG A 55 -9.90 -4.84 -6.18
C ARG A 55 -9.21 -5.52 -7.36
N THR A 56 -9.98 -5.92 -8.34
CA THR A 56 -9.53 -6.66 -9.52
C THR A 56 -10.07 -6.02 -10.79
N ASN A 57 -9.55 -6.42 -11.93
CA ASN A 57 -10.10 -6.13 -13.24
C ASN A 57 -9.95 -7.35 -14.14
N SER A 58 -10.54 -7.33 -15.34
CA SER A 58 -10.48 -8.46 -16.27
C SER A 58 -9.06 -8.82 -16.77
N ILE A 59 -8.10 -7.92 -16.55
CA ILE A 59 -6.68 -8.08 -16.91
C ILE A 59 -5.86 -8.51 -15.70
N ALA A 60 -6.38 -8.38 -14.47
CA ALA A 60 -5.68 -8.65 -13.20
C ALA A 60 -5.48 -10.14 -12.89
N GLU A 61 -5.83 -11.04 -13.79
CA GLU A 61 -5.25 -12.39 -13.79
C GLU A 61 -3.72 -12.35 -14.01
N PHE A 62 -3.19 -11.17 -14.32
CA PHE A 62 -1.77 -10.92 -14.43
C PHE A 62 -1.21 -10.60 -13.04
N THR A 63 -0.49 -11.56 -12.52
CA THR A 63 0.24 -11.51 -11.25
C THR A 63 1.33 -10.41 -11.20
N ASP A 64 1.57 -9.68 -12.28
CA ASP A 64 2.58 -8.63 -12.31
C ASP A 64 2.03 -7.28 -11.82
N PHE A 65 2.33 -6.98 -10.56
CA PHE A 65 2.01 -5.70 -9.92
C PHE A 65 2.49 -4.47 -10.72
N LYS A 66 3.60 -4.59 -11.43
CA LYS A 66 4.17 -3.49 -12.23
C LYS A 66 3.32 -3.17 -13.46
N LEU A 67 2.78 -4.20 -14.10
CA LEU A 67 1.87 -4.03 -15.24
C LEU A 67 0.52 -3.48 -14.79
N ALA A 68 0.03 -3.90 -13.63
CA ALA A 68 -1.22 -3.44 -13.04
C ALA A 68 -1.25 -1.92 -12.83
N LYS A 69 -0.11 -1.29 -12.56
CA LYS A 69 0.00 0.18 -12.41
C LYS A 69 -0.33 0.96 -13.68
N GLY A 70 -0.26 0.35 -14.85
CA GLY A 70 -0.61 0.99 -16.13
C GLY A 70 -2.10 0.94 -16.47
N ILE A 71 -2.93 0.30 -15.65
CA ILE A 71 -4.37 0.14 -15.89
C ILE A 71 -5.13 1.33 -15.33
N ASP A 72 -6.08 1.88 -16.11
CA ASP A 72 -6.92 3.00 -15.67
C ASP A 72 -7.63 2.69 -14.35
N HIS A 73 -7.68 3.65 -13.44
CA HIS A 73 -8.29 3.46 -12.13
C HIS A 73 -9.78 3.09 -12.21
N SER A 74 -10.48 3.55 -13.22
CA SER A 74 -11.90 3.23 -13.42
C SER A 74 -12.17 1.78 -13.84
N GLU A 75 -11.15 1.06 -14.27
CA GLU A 75 -11.28 -0.36 -14.70
C GLU A 75 -11.19 -1.36 -13.53
N TRP A 76 -10.98 -0.88 -12.30
CA TRP A 76 -10.87 -1.73 -11.13
C TRP A 76 -12.20 -1.86 -10.40
N GLU A 77 -12.56 -3.09 -10.02
CA GLU A 77 -13.79 -3.43 -9.32
C GLU A 77 -13.51 -4.14 -8.00
N TRP A 78 -14.40 -4.02 -7.04
CA TRP A 78 -14.33 -4.78 -5.80
C TRP A 78 -14.52 -6.26 -6.07
N ARG A 79 -13.72 -7.11 -5.48
CA ARG A 79 -13.91 -8.55 -5.54
C ARG A 79 -15.16 -8.95 -4.76
N GLU A 80 -16.06 -9.67 -5.44
CA GLU A 80 -17.33 -10.12 -4.86
C GLU A 80 -17.16 -11.34 -3.94
N ASP A 81 -16.07 -12.10 -4.12
CA ASP A 81 -15.74 -13.29 -3.31
C ASP A 81 -15.10 -12.95 -1.97
N LEU A 82 -14.82 -11.67 -1.67
CA LEU A 82 -14.27 -11.20 -0.40
C LEU A 82 -15.33 -10.57 0.49
N THR A 83 -15.39 -10.98 1.75
CA THR A 83 -16.23 -10.36 2.77
C THR A 83 -15.40 -9.37 3.59
N ILE A 84 -15.29 -8.13 3.11
CA ILE A 84 -14.41 -7.09 3.66
C ILE A 84 -15.16 -5.74 3.81
N PRO A 85 -16.28 -5.69 4.53
CA PRO A 85 -17.13 -4.49 4.59
C PRO A 85 -16.44 -3.30 5.24
N TYR A 86 -15.55 -3.52 6.23
CA TYR A 86 -14.81 -2.44 6.87
C TYR A 86 -13.77 -1.84 5.93
N ILE A 87 -12.96 -2.67 5.25
CA ILE A 87 -11.96 -2.20 4.28
C ILE A 87 -12.64 -1.39 3.17
N LYS A 88 -13.75 -1.90 2.65
CA LYS A 88 -14.53 -1.21 1.62
C LYS A 88 -15.02 0.16 2.13
N SER A 89 -15.69 0.19 3.28
CA SER A 89 -16.19 1.43 3.88
C SER A 89 -15.07 2.42 4.20
N LEU A 90 -13.93 1.95 4.72
CA LEU A 90 -12.76 2.77 5.00
C LEU A 90 -12.26 3.46 3.74
N VAL A 91 -11.99 2.70 2.69
CA VAL A 91 -11.44 3.25 1.44
C VAL A 91 -12.43 4.18 0.74
N GLU A 92 -13.72 3.83 0.71
CA GLU A 92 -14.78 4.68 0.12
C GLU A 92 -15.01 5.99 0.89
N SER A 93 -14.57 6.07 2.15
CA SER A 93 -14.63 7.31 2.95
C SER A 93 -13.47 8.26 2.71
N LEU A 94 -12.42 7.82 2.03
CA LEU A 94 -11.23 8.63 1.75
C LEU A 94 -11.51 9.64 0.62
N PRO A 95 -10.78 10.76 0.57
CA PRO A 95 -10.89 11.73 -0.52
C PRO A 95 -10.20 11.21 -1.79
N ILE A 96 -10.85 10.25 -2.44
CA ILE A 96 -10.41 9.62 -3.70
C ILE A 96 -11.53 9.79 -4.72
N ARG A 97 -11.25 10.40 -5.86
CA ARG A 97 -12.23 10.56 -6.95
C ARG A 97 -12.51 9.25 -7.65
N THR A 98 -11.44 8.50 -7.94
CA THR A 98 -11.53 7.20 -8.60
C THR A 98 -10.63 6.23 -7.83
N ILE A 99 -11.25 5.22 -7.20
CA ILE A 99 -10.51 4.18 -6.51
C ILE A 99 -9.98 3.21 -7.56
N GLY A 100 -8.67 3.07 -7.59
CA GLY A 100 -7.98 2.17 -8.51
C GLY A 100 -7.69 0.81 -7.88
N MET A 101 -6.47 0.35 -8.09
CA MET A 101 -5.93 -0.88 -7.57
C MET A 101 -5.85 -0.87 -6.05
N ILE A 102 -6.26 -1.96 -5.40
CA ILE A 102 -6.02 -2.18 -3.97
C ILE A 102 -5.43 -3.57 -3.80
N ARG A 103 -4.33 -3.63 -3.06
CA ARG A 103 -3.67 -4.89 -2.70
C ARG A 103 -3.44 -4.95 -1.20
N ALA A 104 -3.72 -6.11 -0.59
CA ALA A 104 -3.38 -6.37 0.80
C ALA A 104 -2.08 -7.18 0.89
N PHE A 105 -1.38 -6.99 2.01
CA PHE A 105 -0.09 -7.62 2.30
C PHE A 105 -0.06 -8.11 3.73
N ILE A 106 0.43 -9.34 3.90
CA ILE A 106 0.85 -9.91 5.17
C ILE A 106 2.31 -10.32 4.98
N LEU A 107 3.22 -9.61 5.64
CA LEU A 107 4.66 -9.87 5.59
C LEU A 107 5.12 -10.40 6.93
N THR A 108 5.91 -11.46 6.94
CA THR A 108 6.54 -12.00 8.15
C THR A 108 8.04 -12.12 7.95
N GLY A 109 8.80 -11.59 8.89
CA GLY A 109 10.26 -11.52 8.83
C GLY A 109 10.78 -10.29 8.08
N PRO A 110 12.12 -10.22 7.91
CA PRO A 110 12.77 -9.05 7.34
C PRO A 110 12.57 -8.95 5.83
N LEU A 111 12.06 -7.83 5.35
CA LEU A 111 11.97 -7.54 3.92
C LEU A 111 13.17 -6.68 3.51
N PRO A 112 14.10 -7.20 2.68
CA PRO A 112 15.22 -6.41 2.18
C PRO A 112 14.77 -5.13 1.47
N ILE A 113 15.65 -4.13 1.44
CA ILE A 113 15.37 -2.90 0.69
C ILE A 113 15.29 -3.22 -0.81
N HIS A 114 14.17 -2.85 -1.43
CA HIS A 114 13.84 -3.10 -2.84
C HIS A 114 13.03 -1.95 -3.41
N THR A 115 12.77 -1.98 -4.70
CA THR A 115 11.82 -1.06 -5.38
C THR A 115 10.65 -1.86 -5.92
N ASP A 116 9.44 -1.32 -5.77
CA ASP A 116 8.23 -1.89 -6.37
C ASP A 116 8.04 -1.45 -7.82
N SER A 117 8.77 -0.46 -8.25
CA SER A 117 8.78 0.04 -9.63
C SER A 117 10.20 0.34 -10.10
N ASN A 118 10.39 0.31 -11.41
CA ASN A 118 11.64 0.66 -12.08
C ASN A 118 11.33 1.51 -13.33
N GLU A 119 12.36 1.90 -14.07
CA GLU A 119 12.23 2.74 -15.27
C GLU A 119 11.32 2.13 -16.36
N SER A 120 11.20 0.80 -16.40
CA SER A 120 10.32 0.10 -17.34
C SER A 120 8.89 -0.10 -16.84
N THR A 121 8.60 0.27 -15.57
CA THR A 121 7.24 0.20 -15.02
C THR A 121 6.40 1.30 -15.66
N PRO A 122 5.25 0.98 -16.27
CA PRO A 122 4.34 2.00 -16.76
C PRO A 122 4.01 2.97 -15.64
N LYS A 123 4.21 4.26 -15.84
CA LYS A 123 3.79 5.28 -14.88
C LYS A 123 2.27 5.32 -14.92
N ALA A 124 1.64 4.76 -13.92
CA ALA A 124 0.23 4.97 -13.73
C ALA A 124 -0.01 6.45 -13.47
N LEU A 125 -0.64 7.10 -14.45
CA LEU A 125 -1.34 8.37 -14.27
C LEU A 125 -0.68 9.29 -13.21
N ASP A 126 0.40 9.94 -13.58
CA ASP A 126 1.05 11.09 -12.93
C ASP A 126 1.66 10.90 -11.52
N TYR A 127 1.27 9.90 -10.71
CA TYR A 127 1.78 9.75 -9.34
C TYR A 127 2.23 8.31 -9.02
N ASN A 128 3.48 8.16 -8.61
CA ASN A 128 4.01 6.92 -8.04
C ASN A 128 3.68 6.79 -6.54
N LEU A 129 2.74 7.59 -6.03
CA LEU A 129 2.38 7.57 -4.62
C LEU A 129 1.33 6.50 -4.35
N ALA A 130 1.68 5.57 -3.47
CA ALA A 130 0.76 4.60 -2.91
C ALA A 130 0.33 5.05 -1.51
N LEU A 131 -0.97 5.01 -1.23
CA LEU A 131 -1.46 5.15 0.14
C LEU A 131 -1.41 3.79 0.82
N THR A 132 -0.52 3.66 1.79
CA THR A 132 -0.45 2.48 2.66
C THR A 132 -1.19 2.74 3.96
N ILE A 133 -2.06 1.81 4.34
CA ILE A 133 -2.79 1.79 5.61
C ILE A 133 -2.44 0.48 6.30
N ALA A 134 -1.61 0.56 7.35
CA ALA A 134 -1.18 -0.60 8.11
C ALA A 134 -2.03 -0.75 9.38
N SER A 135 -2.59 -1.95 9.59
CA SER A 135 -3.19 -2.31 10.88
C SER A 135 -2.12 -2.75 11.87
N LYS A 136 -1.06 -3.39 11.36
CA LYS A 136 0.05 -3.88 12.15
C LYS A 136 1.37 -3.48 11.50
N LEU A 137 2.13 -2.64 12.20
CA LEU A 137 3.46 -2.19 11.82
C LEU A 137 4.40 -2.47 12.99
N GLU A 138 5.27 -3.47 12.85
CA GLU A 138 6.17 -3.88 13.93
C GLU A 138 7.41 -2.98 14.00
N VAL A 139 7.96 -2.65 12.84
CA VAL A 139 9.13 -1.79 12.72
C VAL A 139 8.90 -0.71 11.66
N PRO A 140 9.59 0.42 11.74
CA PRO A 140 9.53 1.46 10.73
C PRO A 140 9.93 0.94 9.34
N MET A 141 9.25 1.42 8.30
CA MET A 141 9.74 1.28 6.94
C MET A 141 11.05 2.05 6.80
N THR A 142 12.08 1.40 6.28
CA THR A 142 13.41 1.99 6.09
C THR A 142 13.63 2.25 4.61
N MET A 143 14.05 3.46 4.26
CA MET A 143 14.45 3.85 2.91
C MET A 143 15.96 3.72 2.71
N THR A 144 16.43 3.74 1.46
CA THR A 144 17.85 3.56 1.11
C THR A 144 18.79 4.54 1.83
N ASP A 145 18.35 5.76 2.06
CA ASP A 145 19.16 6.80 2.74
C ASP A 145 19.13 6.69 4.27
N GLY A 146 18.48 5.67 4.80
CA GLY A 146 18.33 5.43 6.24
C GLY A 146 17.13 6.14 6.86
N THR A 147 16.33 6.88 6.09
CA THR A 147 15.08 7.48 6.57
C THR A 147 14.15 6.38 7.09
N LYS A 148 13.63 6.57 8.32
CA LYS A 148 12.69 5.63 8.97
C LYS A 148 11.31 6.25 9.08
N VAL A 149 10.33 5.65 8.39
CA VAL A 149 8.93 6.05 8.40
C VAL A 149 8.18 5.11 9.33
N LYS A 150 7.65 5.63 10.44
CA LYS A 150 7.06 4.85 11.54
C LYS A 150 5.53 4.92 11.60
N GLU A 151 4.95 5.79 10.81
CA GLU A 151 3.51 6.00 10.79
C GLU A 151 2.82 4.87 10.01
N LYS A 152 1.61 4.51 10.45
CA LYS A 152 0.81 3.43 9.86
C LYS A 152 0.04 3.85 8.61
N THR A 153 -0.22 5.13 8.44
CA THR A 153 -0.97 5.69 7.32
C THR A 153 -0.10 6.70 6.58
N ILE A 154 0.41 6.29 5.44
CA ILE A 154 1.38 7.06 4.67
C ILE A 154 1.10 7.02 3.18
N PHE A 155 1.29 8.14 2.51
CA PHE A 155 1.66 8.13 1.10
C PHE A 155 3.16 7.90 1.00
N PHE A 156 3.61 7.04 0.12
CA PHE A 156 5.03 6.91 -0.15
C PHE A 156 5.29 6.67 -1.65
N ASN A 157 6.43 7.13 -2.10
CA ASN A 157 6.88 6.91 -3.46
C ASN A 157 7.52 5.53 -3.56
N ASP A 158 6.81 4.58 -4.14
CA ASP A 158 7.22 3.18 -4.25
C ASP A 158 8.33 2.93 -5.31
N SER A 159 8.72 3.96 -6.05
CA SER A 159 9.91 3.93 -6.90
C SER A 159 11.22 4.18 -6.12
N ILE A 160 11.11 4.69 -4.89
CA ILE A 160 12.27 4.84 -4.01
C ILE A 160 12.52 3.51 -3.29
N PRO A 161 13.78 3.02 -3.23
CA PRO A 161 14.09 1.79 -2.54
C PRO A 161 13.69 1.85 -1.07
N HIS A 162 12.91 0.87 -0.62
CA HIS A 162 12.35 0.77 0.73
C HIS A 162 12.23 -0.68 1.17
N GLY A 163 12.04 -0.89 2.47
CA GLY A 163 11.87 -2.23 3.04
C GLY A 163 11.71 -2.22 4.55
N PHE A 164 11.75 -3.41 5.15
CA PHE A 164 11.67 -3.63 6.60
C PHE A 164 12.80 -4.57 7.05
N PRO A 165 14.07 -4.18 6.87
CA PRO A 165 15.20 -5.09 7.09
C PRO A 165 15.33 -5.58 8.53
N ASP A 166 14.78 -4.84 9.49
CA ASP A 166 14.85 -5.15 10.92
C ASP A 166 13.61 -5.92 11.45
N ALA A 167 12.65 -6.27 10.57
CA ALA A 167 11.42 -6.95 11.02
C ALA A 167 11.70 -8.40 11.42
N VAL A 168 11.07 -8.83 12.52
CA VAL A 168 11.13 -10.22 13.01
C VAL A 168 9.75 -10.87 13.12
N GLY A 169 8.69 -10.08 13.16
CA GLY A 169 7.30 -10.54 13.27
C GLY A 169 6.48 -10.23 12.01
N THR A 170 5.18 -10.09 12.19
CA THR A 170 4.22 -9.93 11.09
C THR A 170 3.76 -8.50 10.96
N GLN A 171 3.75 -7.99 9.74
CA GLN A 171 3.17 -6.71 9.35
C GLN A 171 1.96 -6.94 8.45
N MET A 172 0.92 -6.12 8.62
CA MET A 172 -0.31 -6.21 7.85
C MET A 172 -0.72 -4.84 7.36
N SER A 173 -1.01 -4.74 6.07
CA SER A 173 -1.43 -3.48 5.45
C SER A 173 -2.26 -3.69 4.20
N ILE A 174 -2.97 -2.64 3.82
CA ILE A 174 -3.49 -2.48 2.47
C ILE A 174 -2.75 -1.34 1.78
N ARG A 175 -2.56 -1.48 0.48
CA ARG A 175 -1.98 -0.45 -0.38
C ARG A 175 -3.03 -0.04 -1.41
N VAL A 176 -3.36 1.23 -1.42
CA VAL A 176 -4.42 1.82 -2.23
C VAL A 176 -3.80 2.74 -3.27
N PHE A 177 -4.22 2.60 -4.50
CA PHE A 177 -3.91 3.49 -5.62
C PHE A 177 -5.21 4.09 -6.15
N GLY A 178 -5.14 5.31 -6.65
CA GLY A 178 -6.32 6.00 -7.15
C GLY A 178 -6.04 7.46 -7.49
N ASP A 179 -7.07 8.14 -7.94
CA ASP A 179 -7.04 9.58 -8.17
C ASP A 179 -7.36 10.31 -6.86
N PHE A 180 -6.30 10.57 -6.08
CA PHE A 180 -6.41 11.17 -4.75
C PHE A 180 -6.60 12.68 -4.82
N GLU A 181 -7.48 13.21 -3.97
CA GLU A 181 -7.61 14.64 -3.71
C GLU A 181 -6.65 15.05 -2.58
N TYR A 182 -5.36 15.14 -2.91
CA TYR A 182 -4.26 15.31 -1.95
C TYR A 182 -4.42 16.50 -1.01
N ASP A 183 -5.04 17.58 -1.46
CA ASP A 183 -5.31 18.80 -0.68
C ASP A 183 -6.32 18.58 0.47
N LYS A 184 -7.08 17.50 0.40
CA LYS A 184 -8.06 17.12 1.43
C LYS A 184 -7.49 16.21 2.52
N PHE A 185 -6.28 15.70 2.36
CA PHE A 185 -5.64 14.93 3.41
C PHE A 185 -4.97 15.83 4.45
N GLU A 186 -5.16 15.54 5.72
CA GLU A 186 -4.41 16.19 6.80
C GLU A 186 -3.04 15.52 6.92
N VAL A 187 -2.00 16.24 6.52
CA VAL A 187 -0.61 15.79 6.59
C VAL A 187 -0.05 16.07 7.97
N ASP A 188 0.56 15.06 8.59
CA ASP A 188 1.21 15.12 9.90
C ASP A 188 2.73 15.33 9.76
N THR A 189 3.38 14.51 8.94
CA THR A 189 4.84 14.52 8.74
C THR A 189 5.16 14.34 7.27
N VAL A 190 6.17 15.06 6.77
CA VAL A 190 6.69 14.92 5.40
C VAL A 190 8.14 14.43 5.48
N TYR A 191 8.48 13.45 4.65
CA TYR A 191 9.81 12.91 4.46
C TYR A 191 10.29 13.30 3.04
N GLU A 192 11.28 14.19 2.97
CA GLU A 192 11.87 14.73 1.74
C GLU A 192 13.12 13.94 1.29
#